data_e46b133c04a47635010ccf6a97df741a
#
_entry.id   e46b133c04a47635010ccf6a97df741a
#
_cell.length_a   1.000
_cell.length_b   1.000
_cell.length_c   1.000
_cell.angle_alpha   90.00
_cell.angle_beta   90.00
_cell.angle_gamma   90.00
#
_symmetry.space_group_name_H-M   'P 1'
#
loop_
_entity.id
_entity.type
_entity.pdbx_description
1 polymer ?
#
loop_
_entity_poly.entity_id
_entity_poly.type
_entity_poly.pdbx_seq_one_letter_code
_entity_poly.pdbx_strand_id
1 'polypeptide(L)'
;MAKAVILMMDSFGIGGAKDAAAFGDAGANTFLHIAQNYPEFGGNGLALPNLESLGLANAGELASGVRAPLVSERAKMTLAGRCKYGCMEEISAGKDTISGHWEMAGVPVRQDFGHFPLEYPSFPAEMVARICERAGIPGILGNKAASGTVIIQELGEEHLASGKPIFYTSADSNLQIAAHEEKFGLERLYKLCEIAFEEVKPYRIARVIARPFAGEKNGAFVRTKNRHDYALNPPAPTILDKAKAAGLQVTAIGKISDIYAGSGVTRKVLASGLEELWDKTLEEVQNLNGDGIVFTNFVDFDMMWGHRRDVKGYAEGLMYFDRRLPELEPLLGEDDVVFITADHGCDPTYPGSDHTRECVPVLMFGRKVPAQNIGRRKTYADIAETIAAKFGLEPFGIGTAF
;
A
#
# COMPACT_ATOMS: atom_id res chain seq x y z
N MET A 1 -24.34 -15.93 4.88
CA MET A 1 -23.57 -14.69 4.96
C MET A 1 -22.11 -15.02 4.76
N ALA A 2 -21.41 -14.28 3.94
CA ALA A 2 -20.04 -14.57 3.56
C ALA A 2 -19.18 -13.29 3.65
N LYS A 3 -17.98 -13.42 4.19
CA LYS A 3 -17.00 -12.34 4.25
C LYS A 3 -15.83 -12.64 3.32
N ALA A 4 -15.30 -11.62 2.67
CA ALA A 4 -14.00 -11.66 2.05
C ALA A 4 -13.06 -10.75 2.84
N VAL A 5 -12.06 -11.32 3.50
CA VAL A 5 -11.07 -10.59 4.28
C VAL A 5 -9.78 -10.50 3.47
N ILE A 6 -9.27 -9.30 3.25
CA ILE A 6 -8.02 -9.08 2.51
C ILE A 6 -7.00 -8.52 3.48
N LEU A 7 -5.93 -9.26 3.72
CA LEU A 7 -4.77 -8.88 4.52
C LEU A 7 -3.64 -8.53 3.57
N MET A 8 -3.48 -7.24 3.31
CA MET A 8 -2.44 -6.70 2.44
C MET A 8 -1.16 -6.45 3.23
N MET A 9 -0.16 -7.29 3.01
CA MET A 9 1.20 -7.08 3.53
C MET A 9 1.94 -6.14 2.57
N ASP A 10 1.78 -4.83 2.77
CA ASP A 10 2.31 -3.78 1.89
C ASP A 10 3.80 -4.03 1.59
N SER A 11 4.18 -4.07 0.31
CA SER A 11 5.53 -4.32 -0.17
C SER A 11 6.13 -5.73 0.04
N PHE A 12 5.33 -6.74 0.43
CA PHE A 12 5.85 -8.09 0.65
C PHE A 12 5.96 -8.90 -0.64
N GLY A 13 6.93 -8.55 -1.49
CA GLY A 13 7.26 -9.30 -2.70
C GLY A 13 7.93 -10.66 -2.40
N ILE A 14 7.87 -11.55 -3.39
CA ILE A 14 8.47 -12.90 -3.34
C ILE A 14 9.37 -13.19 -4.54
N GLY A 15 9.89 -12.13 -5.18
CA GLY A 15 10.79 -12.20 -6.32
C GLY A 15 10.18 -12.67 -7.63
N GLY A 16 11.01 -12.98 -8.58
CA GLY A 16 10.67 -13.72 -9.78
C GLY A 16 9.78 -13.04 -10.81
N ALA A 17 9.56 -11.72 -10.76
CA ALA A 17 8.83 -11.02 -11.82
C ALA A 17 9.61 -11.05 -13.12
N LYS A 18 8.95 -11.41 -14.24
CA LYS A 18 9.59 -11.58 -15.54
C LYS A 18 10.11 -10.28 -16.13
N ASP A 19 9.48 -9.18 -15.78
CA ASP A 19 9.79 -7.84 -16.24
C ASP A 19 10.65 -7.02 -15.25
N ALA A 20 11.09 -7.61 -14.13
CA ALA A 20 11.91 -6.96 -13.11
C ALA A 20 13.12 -6.21 -13.70
N ALA A 21 13.78 -6.79 -14.69
CA ALA A 21 14.93 -6.16 -15.33
C ALA A 21 14.59 -4.85 -16.05
N ALA A 22 13.37 -4.72 -16.58
CA ALA A 22 12.91 -3.48 -17.21
C ALA A 22 12.70 -2.33 -16.21
N PHE A 23 12.47 -2.68 -14.94
CA PHE A 23 12.36 -1.72 -13.82
C PHE A 23 13.69 -1.51 -13.08
N GLY A 24 14.78 -2.15 -13.50
CA GLY A 24 16.06 -2.12 -12.82
C GLY A 24 16.14 -3.02 -11.57
N ASP A 25 15.16 -3.90 -11.38
CA ASP A 25 14.96 -4.68 -10.14
C ASP A 25 15.35 -6.16 -10.33
N ALA A 26 16.19 -6.45 -11.31
CA ALA A 26 16.63 -7.82 -11.57
C ALA A 26 17.29 -8.44 -10.33
N GLY A 27 16.77 -9.57 -9.87
CA GLY A 27 17.26 -10.28 -8.70
C GLY A 27 16.65 -9.84 -7.37
N ALA A 28 15.80 -8.80 -7.33
CA ALA A 28 15.08 -8.43 -6.11
C ALA A 28 14.17 -9.58 -5.63
N ASN A 29 14.18 -9.84 -4.34
CA ASN A 29 13.32 -10.84 -3.70
C ASN A 29 13.17 -10.54 -2.19
N THR A 30 12.17 -9.74 -1.88
CA THR A 30 11.92 -9.26 -0.51
C THR A 30 11.87 -10.41 0.50
N PHE A 31 11.05 -11.43 0.25
CA PHE A 31 10.89 -12.56 1.18
C PHE A 31 12.16 -13.39 1.34
N LEU A 32 12.76 -13.82 0.22
CA LEU A 32 13.95 -14.68 0.25
C LEU A 32 15.13 -13.98 0.93
N HIS A 33 15.37 -12.73 0.57
CA HIS A 33 16.51 -11.98 1.10
C HIS A 33 16.33 -11.63 2.58
N ILE A 34 15.13 -11.36 3.05
CA ILE A 34 14.85 -11.22 4.49
C ILE A 34 15.19 -12.54 5.19
N ALA A 35 14.71 -13.68 4.69
CA ALA A 35 14.93 -14.98 5.31
C ALA A 35 16.43 -15.37 5.35
N GLN A 36 17.19 -15.00 4.31
CA GLN A 36 18.63 -15.29 4.22
C GLN A 36 19.47 -14.38 5.11
N ASN A 37 19.12 -13.10 5.19
CA ASN A 37 19.97 -12.09 5.84
C ASN A 37 19.60 -11.84 7.30
N TYR A 38 18.37 -12.16 7.74
CA TYR A 38 17.96 -11.93 9.13
C TYR A 38 18.93 -12.49 10.19
N PRO A 39 19.55 -13.67 10.02
CA PRO A 39 20.57 -14.17 10.97
C PRO A 39 21.77 -13.24 11.12
N GLU A 40 22.18 -12.52 10.10
CA GLU A 40 23.31 -11.57 10.15
C GLU A 40 23.00 -10.34 11.02
N PHE A 41 21.72 -10.04 11.21
CA PHE A 41 21.23 -8.98 12.09
C PHE A 41 20.88 -9.46 13.50
N GLY A 42 21.39 -10.62 13.90
CA GLY A 42 21.25 -11.20 15.26
C GLY A 42 19.98 -12.01 15.47
N GLY A 43 19.26 -12.36 14.40
CA GLY A 43 18.12 -13.28 14.45
C GLY A 43 18.56 -14.75 14.46
N ASN A 44 17.69 -15.62 14.99
CA ASN A 44 17.90 -17.09 14.97
C ASN A 44 17.34 -17.75 13.70
N GLY A 45 17.06 -16.96 12.64
CA GLY A 45 16.36 -17.36 11.44
C GLY A 45 14.90 -16.96 11.45
N LEU A 46 14.30 -16.84 10.26
CA LEU A 46 12.93 -16.41 10.07
C LEU A 46 11.96 -17.58 10.32
N ALA A 47 11.11 -17.46 11.33
CA ALA A 47 10.09 -18.45 11.67
C ALA A 47 8.69 -17.92 11.35
N LEU A 48 8.03 -18.53 10.35
CA LEU A 48 6.69 -18.16 9.88
C LEU A 48 5.78 -19.40 9.79
N PRO A 49 5.60 -20.15 10.91
CA PRO A 49 4.95 -21.46 10.86
C PRO A 49 3.51 -21.43 10.34
N ASN A 50 2.76 -20.38 10.62
CA ASN A 50 1.36 -20.27 10.18
C ASN A 50 1.29 -19.93 8.69
N LEU A 51 2.05 -18.95 8.21
CA LEU A 51 2.16 -18.60 6.79
C LEU A 51 2.74 -19.76 5.96
N GLU A 52 3.74 -20.47 6.51
CA GLU A 52 4.30 -21.66 5.85
C GLU A 52 3.25 -22.76 5.71
N SER A 53 2.43 -22.99 6.74
CA SER A 53 1.33 -23.95 6.71
C SER A 53 0.25 -23.61 5.67
N LEU A 54 0.12 -22.33 5.31
CA LEU A 54 -0.73 -21.83 4.23
C LEU A 54 -0.04 -21.84 2.85
N GLY A 55 1.26 -22.22 2.77
CA GLY A 55 1.97 -22.39 1.51
C GLY A 55 2.85 -21.22 1.09
N LEU A 56 3.19 -20.28 1.98
CA LEU A 56 4.03 -19.11 1.64
C LEU A 56 5.38 -19.52 1.03
N ALA A 57 6.10 -20.47 1.65
CA ALA A 57 7.39 -20.90 1.12
C ALA A 57 7.25 -21.59 -0.25
N ASN A 58 6.15 -22.30 -0.49
CA ASN A 58 5.84 -22.88 -1.79
C ASN A 58 5.53 -21.80 -2.84
N ALA A 59 4.81 -20.74 -2.46
CA ALA A 59 4.53 -19.59 -3.33
C ALA A 59 5.82 -18.86 -3.73
N GLY A 60 6.74 -18.64 -2.78
CA GLY A 60 8.05 -18.05 -3.03
C GLY A 60 8.93 -18.89 -3.97
N GLU A 61 8.97 -20.21 -3.75
CA GLU A 61 9.68 -21.15 -4.61
C GLU A 61 9.07 -21.21 -6.03
N LEU A 62 7.75 -21.17 -6.13
CA LEU A 62 7.04 -21.09 -7.42
C LEU A 62 7.36 -19.79 -8.20
N ALA A 63 7.54 -18.67 -7.49
CA ALA A 63 7.86 -17.38 -8.10
C ALA A 63 9.34 -17.30 -8.53
N SER A 64 10.27 -17.65 -7.64
CA SER A 64 11.70 -17.39 -7.82
C SER A 64 12.54 -18.62 -8.21
N GLY A 65 11.98 -19.82 -8.05
CA GLY A 65 12.71 -21.09 -8.20
C GLY A 65 13.59 -21.43 -6.98
N VAL A 66 13.58 -20.61 -5.93
CA VAL A 66 14.39 -20.80 -4.72
C VAL A 66 13.50 -20.80 -3.49
N ARG A 67 13.65 -21.84 -2.66
CA ARG A 67 12.92 -21.93 -1.39
C ARG A 67 13.59 -21.08 -0.31
N ALA A 68 12.82 -20.24 0.36
CA ALA A 68 13.32 -19.45 1.48
C ALA A 68 13.71 -20.34 2.66
N PRO A 69 14.85 -20.08 3.34
CA PRO A 69 15.34 -20.85 4.49
C PRO A 69 14.58 -20.43 5.76
N LEU A 70 13.41 -21.02 5.97
CA LEU A 70 12.61 -20.79 7.18
C LEU A 70 13.02 -21.74 8.32
N VAL A 71 12.95 -21.25 9.55
CA VAL A 71 13.06 -22.09 10.75
C VAL A 71 11.76 -22.86 10.92
N SER A 72 11.90 -24.19 11.02
CA SER A 72 10.73 -25.05 11.20
C SER A 72 10.19 -24.95 12.61
N GLU A 73 8.96 -24.45 12.74
CA GLU A 73 8.20 -24.42 13.97
C GLU A 73 6.79 -24.99 13.73
N ARG A 74 6.11 -25.33 14.82
CA ARG A 74 4.75 -25.86 14.71
C ARG A 74 3.74 -24.74 14.48
N ALA A 75 3.01 -24.83 13.36
CA ALA A 75 1.86 -23.97 13.08
C ALA A 75 0.77 -24.13 14.15
N LYS A 76 0.11 -23.03 14.48
CA LYS A 76 -1.05 -23.00 15.38
C LYS A 76 -2.39 -22.96 14.60
N MET A 77 -2.33 -22.64 13.32
CA MET A 77 -3.51 -22.62 12.45
C MET A 77 -4.07 -24.02 12.24
N THR A 78 -5.40 -24.14 12.38
CA THR A 78 -6.15 -25.38 12.15
C THR A 78 -6.64 -25.48 10.69
N LEU A 79 -6.70 -24.37 9.96
CA LEU A 79 -7.10 -24.29 8.55
C LEU A 79 -5.93 -24.48 7.58
N ALA A 80 -4.76 -24.90 8.04
CA ALA A 80 -3.56 -25.14 7.24
C ALA A 80 -3.79 -26.03 6.00
N GLY A 81 -4.59 -27.09 6.14
CA GLY A 81 -4.99 -27.98 5.02
C GLY A 81 -6.14 -27.44 4.15
N ARG A 82 -6.56 -26.19 4.33
CA ARG A 82 -7.69 -25.56 3.64
C ARG A 82 -7.26 -24.21 3.03
N CYS A 83 -6.27 -24.28 2.18
CA CYS A 83 -5.64 -23.11 1.57
C CYS A 83 -5.32 -23.36 0.10
N LYS A 84 -5.62 -22.35 -0.74
CA LYS A 84 -5.07 -22.23 -2.07
C LYS A 84 -3.86 -21.30 -2.02
N TYR A 85 -2.74 -21.71 -2.62
CA TYR A 85 -1.53 -20.91 -2.67
C TYR A 85 -0.97 -20.80 -4.09
N GLY A 86 -0.36 -19.67 -4.37
CA GLY A 86 0.31 -19.38 -5.63
C GLY A 86 1.08 -18.07 -5.57
N CYS A 87 1.59 -17.62 -6.70
CA CYS A 87 2.18 -16.31 -6.87
C CYS A 87 1.49 -15.56 -8.01
N MET A 88 1.47 -14.23 -7.94
CA MET A 88 0.84 -13.37 -8.94
C MET A 88 1.87 -12.44 -9.57
N GLU A 89 1.78 -12.27 -10.89
CA GLU A 89 2.51 -11.25 -11.64
C GLU A 89 1.67 -9.98 -11.74
N GLU A 90 2.30 -8.83 -11.75
CA GLU A 90 1.66 -7.54 -11.98
C GLU A 90 1.65 -7.21 -13.48
N ILE A 91 0.52 -6.71 -13.99
CA ILE A 91 0.40 -6.23 -15.38
C ILE A 91 0.26 -4.70 -15.45
N SER A 92 0.18 -4.03 -14.31
CA SER A 92 0.25 -2.58 -14.24
C SER A 92 1.62 -2.07 -14.68
N ALA A 93 1.65 -0.88 -15.25
CA ALA A 93 2.87 -0.25 -15.75
C ALA A 93 3.76 0.32 -14.63
N GLY A 94 3.22 0.53 -13.43
CA GLY A 94 3.94 0.97 -12.24
C GLY A 94 4.34 -0.20 -11.33
N LYS A 95 5.08 0.10 -10.28
CA LYS A 95 5.44 -0.82 -9.19
C LYS A 95 5.17 -0.19 -7.82
N ASP A 96 4.22 0.73 -7.78
CA ASP A 96 3.86 1.50 -6.59
C ASP A 96 2.57 0.99 -5.95
N THR A 97 2.33 1.41 -4.71
CA THR A 97 1.16 1.01 -3.90
C THR A 97 -0.17 1.19 -4.65
N ILE A 98 -0.35 2.28 -5.40
CA ILE A 98 -1.60 2.54 -6.11
C ILE A 98 -1.79 1.54 -7.24
N SER A 99 -0.74 1.30 -8.03
CA SER A 99 -0.74 0.37 -9.16
C SER A 99 -1.11 -1.04 -8.72
N GLY A 100 -0.46 -1.57 -7.69
CA GLY A 100 -0.73 -2.91 -7.17
C GLY A 100 -2.13 -3.06 -6.56
N HIS A 101 -2.53 -2.10 -5.72
CA HIS A 101 -3.85 -2.12 -5.09
C HIS A 101 -4.99 -2.02 -6.11
N TRP A 102 -4.89 -1.11 -7.09
CA TRP A 102 -5.95 -0.96 -8.09
C TRP A 102 -6.03 -2.18 -9.01
N GLU A 103 -4.88 -2.75 -9.40
CA GLU A 103 -4.89 -3.98 -10.19
C GLU A 103 -5.56 -5.12 -9.44
N MET A 104 -5.19 -5.33 -8.16
CA MET A 104 -5.80 -6.36 -7.33
C MET A 104 -7.32 -6.16 -7.19
N ALA A 105 -7.78 -4.91 -7.21
CA ALA A 105 -9.20 -4.56 -7.19
C ALA A 105 -9.88 -4.59 -8.57
N GLY A 106 -9.20 -5.14 -9.61
CA GLY A 106 -9.77 -5.34 -10.95
C GLY A 106 -9.52 -4.20 -11.93
N VAL A 107 -8.67 -3.22 -11.60
CA VAL A 107 -8.42 -2.02 -12.42
C VAL A 107 -6.91 -1.79 -12.62
N PRO A 108 -6.24 -2.57 -13.50
CA PRO A 108 -4.80 -2.39 -13.76
C PRO A 108 -4.47 -1.00 -14.30
N VAL A 109 -3.39 -0.43 -13.83
CA VAL A 109 -2.85 0.86 -14.29
C VAL A 109 -2.07 0.64 -15.58
N ARG A 110 -2.63 1.02 -16.72
CA ARG A 110 -2.04 0.74 -18.05
C ARG A 110 -0.94 1.72 -18.45
N GLN A 111 -0.89 2.87 -17.82
CA GLN A 111 0.15 3.88 -18.02
C GLN A 111 0.66 4.30 -16.66
N ASP A 112 1.95 4.20 -16.47
CA ASP A 112 2.61 4.56 -15.23
C ASP A 112 2.29 6.01 -14.81
N PHE A 113 2.29 6.26 -13.50
CA PHE A 113 2.17 7.60 -12.97
C PHE A 113 3.40 8.44 -13.34
N GLY A 114 3.20 9.73 -13.47
CA GLY A 114 4.31 10.67 -13.64
C GLY A 114 5.03 10.89 -12.32
N HIS A 115 6.31 11.21 -12.40
CA HIS A 115 7.12 11.59 -11.25
C HIS A 115 7.79 12.92 -11.54
N PHE A 116 7.88 13.77 -10.53
CA PHE A 116 8.69 14.97 -10.65
C PHE A 116 10.17 14.64 -10.46
N PRO A 117 11.09 15.28 -11.21
CA PRO A 117 12.52 15.13 -11.00
C PRO A 117 12.91 15.39 -9.54
N LEU A 118 13.86 14.61 -9.03
CA LEU A 118 14.40 14.82 -7.68
C LEU A 118 15.41 15.97 -7.62
N GLU A 119 15.95 16.33 -8.80
CA GLU A 119 16.87 17.48 -8.96
C GLU A 119 16.08 18.79 -8.90
N TYR A 120 16.77 19.85 -8.48
CA TYR A 120 16.23 21.22 -8.49
C TYR A 120 16.36 21.86 -9.88
N PRO A 121 15.29 22.51 -10.40
CA PRO A 121 13.92 22.59 -9.92
C PRO A 121 13.11 21.34 -10.27
N SER A 122 12.36 20.81 -9.29
CA SER A 122 11.52 19.62 -9.52
C SER A 122 10.26 19.91 -10.33
N PHE A 123 9.67 21.10 -10.16
CA PHE A 123 8.38 21.43 -10.77
C PHE A 123 8.54 22.32 -12.00
N PRO A 124 7.80 22.03 -13.11
CA PRO A 124 7.79 22.88 -14.29
C PRO A 124 7.34 24.30 -13.98
N ALA A 125 8.12 25.29 -14.42
CA ALA A 125 7.86 26.70 -14.11
C ALA A 125 6.47 27.18 -14.56
N GLU A 126 5.99 26.70 -15.70
CA GLU A 126 4.66 27.04 -16.23
C GLU A 126 3.53 26.48 -15.35
N MET A 127 3.68 25.26 -14.80
CA MET A 127 2.71 24.67 -13.87
C MET A 127 2.68 25.49 -12.56
N VAL A 128 3.84 25.82 -12.02
CA VAL A 128 3.94 26.65 -10.81
C VAL A 128 3.29 28.02 -11.03
N ALA A 129 3.54 28.65 -12.17
CA ALA A 129 2.94 29.95 -12.51
C ALA A 129 1.40 29.88 -12.55
N ARG A 130 0.82 28.85 -13.21
CA ARG A 130 -0.62 28.65 -13.25
C ARG A 130 -1.23 28.40 -11.86
N ILE A 131 -0.57 27.60 -11.02
CA ILE A 131 -1.01 27.37 -9.64
C ILE A 131 -0.99 28.69 -8.86
N CYS A 132 0.09 29.46 -8.95
CA CYS A 132 0.21 30.75 -8.25
C CYS A 132 -0.87 31.74 -8.68
N GLU A 133 -1.13 31.87 -9.97
CA GLU A 133 -2.16 32.74 -10.52
C GLU A 133 -3.56 32.34 -10.05
N ARG A 134 -3.92 31.07 -10.21
CA ARG A 134 -5.25 30.54 -9.83
C ARG A 134 -5.51 30.57 -8.33
N ALA A 135 -4.46 30.35 -7.52
CA ALA A 135 -4.58 30.37 -6.07
C ALA A 135 -4.37 31.74 -5.42
N GLY A 136 -3.98 32.75 -6.20
CA GLY A 136 -3.68 34.10 -5.70
C GLY A 136 -2.56 34.13 -4.68
N ILE A 137 -1.49 33.36 -4.92
CA ILE A 137 -0.30 33.30 -4.04
C ILE A 137 0.90 34.00 -4.69
N PRO A 138 1.79 34.63 -3.91
CA PRO A 138 2.90 35.44 -4.44
C PRO A 138 4.05 34.62 -5.03
N GLY A 139 3.98 33.30 -5.00
CA GLY A 139 5.01 32.36 -5.42
C GLY A 139 5.10 31.16 -4.48
N ILE A 140 6.12 30.34 -4.65
CA ILE A 140 6.37 29.16 -3.83
C ILE A 140 7.78 29.21 -3.23
N LEU A 141 7.99 28.38 -2.20
CA LEU A 141 9.31 28.03 -1.65
C LEU A 141 9.62 26.57 -1.94
N GLY A 142 10.87 26.16 -1.82
CA GLY A 142 11.32 24.78 -1.98
C GLY A 142 11.53 24.41 -3.44
N ASN A 143 10.54 23.88 -4.15
CA ASN A 143 10.62 23.36 -5.52
C ASN A 143 11.70 22.27 -5.69
N LYS A 144 11.80 21.36 -4.71
CA LYS A 144 12.82 20.30 -4.68
C LYS A 144 12.29 19.02 -4.02
N ALA A 145 12.99 17.91 -4.21
CA ALA A 145 12.77 16.72 -3.43
C ALA A 145 13.30 16.93 -2.00
N ALA A 146 12.51 16.58 -1.00
CA ALA A 146 12.91 16.73 0.39
C ALA A 146 12.07 15.88 1.36
N SER A 147 12.66 15.59 2.54
CA SER A 147 11.89 15.15 3.69
C SER A 147 11.03 16.31 4.22
N GLY A 148 9.74 16.09 4.36
CA GLY A 148 8.84 17.17 4.77
C GLY A 148 9.02 17.64 6.22
N THR A 149 9.63 16.83 7.10
CA THR A 149 10.01 17.28 8.46
C THR A 149 11.26 18.16 8.42
N VAL A 150 12.14 17.92 7.48
CA VAL A 150 13.36 18.73 7.28
C VAL A 150 13.03 20.05 6.60
N ILE A 151 12.25 20.01 5.51
CA ILE A 151 12.00 21.22 4.70
C ILE A 151 11.17 22.27 5.44
N ILE A 152 10.28 21.88 6.36
CA ILE A 152 9.56 22.85 7.20
C ILE A 152 10.47 23.54 8.20
N GLN A 153 11.52 22.89 8.70
CA GLN A 153 12.52 23.56 9.52
C GLN A 153 13.35 24.54 8.68
N GLU A 154 13.74 24.13 7.48
CA GLU A 154 14.57 24.92 6.57
C GLU A 154 13.87 26.19 6.09
N LEU A 155 12.59 26.10 5.70
CA LEU A 155 11.87 27.15 4.99
C LEU A 155 10.69 27.74 5.78
N GLY A 156 10.41 27.25 6.99
CA GLY A 156 9.25 27.68 7.77
C GLY A 156 9.26 29.15 8.15
N GLU A 157 10.41 29.71 8.53
CA GLU A 157 10.53 31.14 8.86
C GLU A 157 10.33 32.02 7.60
N GLU A 158 10.91 31.64 6.46
CA GLU A 158 10.70 32.34 5.20
C GLU A 158 9.25 32.26 4.74
N HIS A 159 8.60 31.10 4.94
CA HIS A 159 7.17 30.94 4.71
C HIS A 159 6.34 31.92 5.53
N LEU A 160 6.62 32.02 6.84
CA LEU A 160 5.93 32.97 7.73
C LEU A 160 6.13 34.43 7.32
N ALA A 161 7.32 34.78 6.89
CA ALA A 161 7.66 36.16 6.47
C ALA A 161 7.10 36.52 5.09
N SER A 162 7.11 35.59 4.14
CA SER A 162 6.73 35.86 2.73
C SER A 162 5.29 35.50 2.39
N GLY A 163 4.64 34.64 3.16
CA GLY A 163 3.34 34.05 2.84
C GLY A 163 3.37 33.06 1.68
N LYS A 164 4.55 32.66 1.17
CA LYS A 164 4.71 31.68 0.10
C LYS A 164 4.64 30.26 0.67
N PRO A 165 3.76 29.37 0.18
CA PRO A 165 3.73 27.98 0.60
C PRO A 165 4.97 27.22 0.13
N ILE A 166 5.32 26.13 0.84
CA ILE A 166 6.50 25.30 0.57
C ILE A 166 6.07 24.11 -0.31
N PHE A 167 6.56 24.05 -1.55
CA PHE A 167 6.31 22.96 -2.48
C PHE A 167 7.51 22.02 -2.51
N TYR A 168 7.27 20.71 -2.38
CA TYR A 168 8.30 19.69 -2.45
C TYR A 168 7.73 18.36 -2.94
N THR A 169 8.60 17.46 -3.37
CA THR A 169 8.24 16.11 -3.82
C THR A 169 9.06 15.05 -3.09
N SER A 170 8.80 13.79 -3.40
CA SER A 170 9.56 12.61 -2.98
C SER A 170 9.74 11.68 -4.18
N ALA A 171 10.26 10.48 -3.96
CA ALA A 171 10.36 9.46 -5.01
C ALA A 171 8.99 9.00 -5.54
N ASP A 172 7.93 9.14 -4.74
CA ASP A 172 6.56 8.80 -5.15
C ASP A 172 5.98 9.82 -6.14
N SER A 173 4.92 9.42 -6.83
CA SER A 173 4.12 10.29 -7.70
C SER A 173 3.29 11.29 -6.90
N ASN A 174 3.93 12.34 -6.40
CA ASN A 174 3.25 13.34 -5.58
C ASN A 174 3.78 14.77 -5.73
N LEU A 175 2.91 15.74 -5.38
CA LEU A 175 3.26 17.10 -5.02
C LEU A 175 2.82 17.34 -3.58
N GLN A 176 3.71 17.74 -2.71
CA GLN A 176 3.41 18.05 -1.32
C GLN A 176 3.49 19.56 -1.09
N ILE A 177 2.50 20.10 -0.41
CA ILE A 177 2.39 21.53 -0.13
C ILE A 177 2.31 21.73 1.37
N ALA A 178 3.38 22.28 1.96
CA ALA A 178 3.38 22.62 3.38
C ALA A 178 3.10 24.12 3.58
N ALA A 179 2.26 24.42 4.57
CA ALA A 179 1.97 25.79 5.00
C ALA A 179 1.61 25.81 6.47
N HIS A 180 1.86 26.96 7.13
CA HIS A 180 1.54 27.14 8.54
C HIS A 180 0.03 27.21 8.74
N GLU A 181 -0.52 26.33 9.60
CA GLU A 181 -1.94 26.09 9.73
C GLU A 181 -2.75 27.35 10.10
N GLU A 182 -2.23 28.16 11.03
CA GLU A 182 -2.92 29.39 11.47
C GLU A 182 -2.56 30.61 10.59
N LYS A 183 -1.27 30.81 10.25
CA LYS A 183 -0.81 32.01 9.58
C LYS A 183 -1.15 32.04 8.08
N PHE A 184 -1.03 30.92 7.41
CA PHE A 184 -1.47 30.76 6.01
C PHE A 184 -2.96 30.47 5.92
N GLY A 185 -3.48 29.71 6.90
CA GLY A 185 -4.86 29.27 6.98
C GLY A 185 -5.08 27.88 6.40
N LEU A 186 -5.70 26.99 7.19
CA LEU A 186 -5.94 25.60 6.82
C LEU A 186 -6.82 25.49 5.57
N GLU A 187 -7.94 26.20 5.53
CA GLU A 187 -8.85 26.21 4.38
C GLU A 187 -8.20 26.75 3.10
N ARG A 188 -7.34 27.76 3.27
CA ARG A 188 -6.57 28.30 2.14
C ARG A 188 -5.56 27.27 1.60
N LEU A 189 -4.92 26.51 2.49
CA LEU A 189 -4.03 25.42 2.09
C LEU A 189 -4.80 24.33 1.33
N TYR A 190 -5.97 23.93 1.81
CA TYR A 190 -6.79 22.94 1.13
C TYR A 190 -7.22 23.43 -0.25
N LYS A 191 -7.68 24.68 -0.35
CA LYS A 191 -8.06 25.26 -1.66
C LYS A 191 -6.88 25.34 -2.65
N LEU A 192 -5.68 25.66 -2.15
CA LEU A 192 -4.46 25.63 -2.94
C LEU A 192 -4.16 24.21 -3.45
N CYS A 193 -4.30 23.20 -2.58
CA CYS A 193 -4.07 21.80 -2.97
C CYS A 193 -5.11 21.30 -3.99
N GLU A 194 -6.37 21.70 -3.91
CA GLU A 194 -7.38 21.41 -4.94
C GLU A 194 -6.97 21.98 -6.30
N ILE A 195 -6.55 23.25 -6.34
CA ILE A 195 -6.08 23.89 -7.56
C ILE A 195 -4.85 23.19 -8.11
N ALA A 196 -3.88 22.89 -7.23
CA ALA A 196 -2.67 22.18 -7.61
C ALA A 196 -2.99 20.78 -8.17
N PHE A 197 -3.97 20.08 -7.58
CA PHE A 197 -4.37 18.76 -8.03
C PHE A 197 -4.91 18.77 -9.47
N GLU A 198 -5.68 19.79 -9.84
CA GLU A 198 -6.11 19.96 -11.24
C GLU A 198 -4.92 20.25 -12.19
N GLU A 199 -3.96 21.06 -11.75
CA GLU A 199 -2.79 21.44 -12.55
C GLU A 199 -1.76 20.33 -12.74
N VAL A 200 -1.71 19.35 -11.83
CA VAL A 200 -0.78 18.21 -11.95
C VAL A 200 -1.32 17.05 -12.80
N LYS A 201 -2.61 17.02 -13.11
CA LYS A 201 -3.23 15.95 -13.93
C LYS A 201 -2.54 15.73 -15.30
N PRO A 202 -2.17 16.77 -16.08
CA PRO A 202 -1.44 16.57 -17.33
C PRO A 202 -0.07 15.89 -17.16
N TYR A 203 0.52 15.99 -15.98
CA TYR A 203 1.76 15.35 -15.63
C TYR A 203 1.56 13.95 -15.04
N ARG A 204 0.32 13.48 -14.95
CA ARG A 204 -0.08 12.17 -14.40
C ARG A 204 0.38 11.95 -12.96
N ILE A 205 0.48 13.00 -12.17
CA ILE A 205 0.82 12.91 -10.75
C ILE A 205 -0.36 12.35 -9.98
N ALA A 206 -0.10 11.31 -9.21
CA ALA A 206 -1.14 10.54 -8.53
C ALA A 206 -1.78 11.28 -7.34
N ARG A 207 -0.99 12.13 -6.64
CA ARG A 207 -1.45 12.78 -5.41
C ARG A 207 -0.93 14.20 -5.25
N VAL A 208 -1.78 15.08 -4.68
CA VAL A 208 -1.35 16.33 -4.06
C VAL A 208 -1.66 16.23 -2.56
N ILE A 209 -0.69 16.56 -1.71
CA ILE A 209 -0.78 16.35 -0.27
C ILE A 209 -0.67 17.69 0.46
N ALA A 210 -1.73 18.08 1.16
CA ALA A 210 -1.70 19.19 2.11
C ALA A 210 -0.94 18.76 3.39
N ARG A 211 0.10 19.50 3.73
CA ARG A 211 0.96 19.27 4.90
C ARG A 211 0.95 20.48 5.84
N PRO A 212 -0.14 20.71 6.57
CA PRO A 212 -0.17 21.81 7.54
C PRO A 212 0.86 21.57 8.66
N PHE A 213 1.45 22.66 9.11
CA PHE A 213 2.39 22.64 10.23
C PHE A 213 2.15 23.85 11.17
N ALA A 214 2.66 23.76 12.38
CA ALA A 214 2.62 24.80 13.40
C ALA A 214 4.02 25.06 13.96
N GLY A 215 4.19 26.15 14.70
CA GLY A 215 5.46 26.57 15.29
C GLY A 215 5.87 27.98 14.84
N GLU A 216 6.77 28.63 15.58
CA GLU A 216 7.12 30.04 15.32
C GLU A 216 8.54 30.23 14.78
N LYS A 217 9.41 29.23 14.95
CA LYS A 217 10.83 29.33 14.59
C LYS A 217 11.43 27.98 14.21
N ASN A 218 12.59 28.00 13.58
CA ASN A 218 13.37 26.81 13.26
C ASN A 218 13.62 25.96 14.53
N GLY A 219 13.49 24.64 14.39
CA GLY A 219 13.57 23.65 15.46
C GLY A 219 12.27 23.44 16.23
N ALA A 220 11.27 24.32 16.04
CA ALA A 220 9.96 24.22 16.70
C ALA A 220 8.81 23.93 15.72
N PHE A 221 9.07 23.87 14.40
CA PHE A 221 8.03 23.54 13.44
C PHE A 221 7.66 22.04 13.50
N VAL A 222 6.37 21.79 13.69
CA VAL A 222 5.83 20.42 13.77
C VAL A 222 4.64 20.27 12.84
N ARG A 223 4.53 19.12 12.17
CA ARG A 223 3.36 18.80 11.37
C ARG A 223 2.15 18.63 12.26
N THR A 224 1.00 19.14 11.82
CA THR A 224 -0.27 18.93 12.52
C THR A 224 -0.95 17.67 12.00
N LYS A 225 -2.04 17.25 12.67
CA LYS A 225 -2.85 16.09 12.29
C LYS A 225 -3.77 16.34 11.07
N ASN A 226 -3.88 17.61 10.64
CA ASN A 226 -4.81 18.05 9.57
C ASN A 226 -4.21 17.84 8.17
N ARG A 227 -3.38 16.79 7.98
CA ARG A 227 -2.98 16.33 6.65
C ARG A 227 -4.21 15.96 5.84
N HIS A 228 -4.22 16.34 4.55
CA HIS A 228 -5.24 15.93 3.61
C HIS A 228 -4.62 15.56 2.26
N ASP A 229 -5.00 14.40 1.72
CA ASP A 229 -4.50 13.90 0.44
C ASP A 229 -5.59 14.03 -0.63
N TYR A 230 -5.26 14.71 -1.72
CA TYR A 230 -6.03 14.75 -2.96
C TYR A 230 -5.43 13.70 -3.90
N ALA A 231 -6.12 12.60 -4.10
CA ALA A 231 -5.65 11.46 -4.90
C ALA A 231 -6.53 11.23 -6.12
N LEU A 232 -5.94 10.66 -7.16
CA LEU A 232 -6.71 10.17 -8.30
C LEU A 232 -7.64 9.04 -7.84
N ASN A 233 -8.85 9.06 -8.38
CA ASN A 233 -9.74 7.91 -8.27
C ASN A 233 -9.29 6.80 -9.24
N PRO A 234 -9.57 5.53 -8.93
CA PRO A 234 -9.45 4.47 -9.91
C PRO A 234 -10.19 4.86 -11.21
N PRO A 235 -9.61 4.61 -12.39
CA PRO A 235 -10.19 5.05 -13.67
C PRO A 235 -11.43 4.25 -14.09
N ALA A 236 -11.78 3.20 -13.36
CA ALA A 236 -12.96 2.38 -13.56
C ALA A 236 -13.47 1.85 -12.21
N PRO A 237 -14.73 1.36 -12.12
CA PRO A 237 -15.24 0.75 -10.90
C PRO A 237 -14.41 -0.45 -10.45
N THR A 238 -13.95 -0.42 -9.22
CA THR A 238 -13.20 -1.49 -8.55
C THR A 238 -14.13 -2.54 -7.97
N ILE A 239 -13.57 -3.64 -7.42
CA ILE A 239 -14.36 -4.62 -6.65
C ILE A 239 -15.02 -3.98 -5.43
N LEU A 240 -14.42 -2.93 -4.84
CA LEU A 240 -15.02 -2.20 -3.74
C LEU A 240 -16.26 -1.43 -4.18
N ASP A 241 -16.22 -0.80 -5.38
CA ASP A 241 -17.35 -0.09 -5.95
C ASP A 241 -18.49 -1.03 -6.31
N LYS A 242 -18.17 -2.18 -6.94
CA LYS A 242 -19.16 -3.20 -7.30
C LYS A 242 -19.81 -3.79 -6.04
N ALA A 243 -19.03 -4.09 -5.01
CA ALA A 243 -19.55 -4.59 -3.73
C ALA A 243 -20.51 -3.58 -3.09
N LYS A 244 -20.07 -2.31 -2.98
CA LYS A 244 -20.92 -1.23 -2.45
C LYS A 244 -22.21 -1.04 -3.26
N ALA A 245 -22.13 -1.06 -4.58
CA ALA A 245 -23.30 -0.94 -5.47
C ALA A 245 -24.30 -2.10 -5.29
N ALA A 246 -23.80 -3.30 -4.94
CA ALA A 246 -24.61 -4.46 -4.60
C ALA A 246 -25.14 -4.47 -3.16
N GLY A 247 -24.87 -3.42 -2.38
CA GLY A 247 -25.34 -3.30 -0.99
C GLY A 247 -24.48 -4.03 0.03
N LEU A 248 -23.29 -4.52 -0.34
CA LEU A 248 -22.36 -5.14 0.60
C LEU A 248 -21.65 -4.07 1.43
N GLN A 249 -21.31 -4.42 2.66
CA GLN A 249 -20.43 -3.57 3.46
C GLN A 249 -18.98 -3.70 2.98
N VAL A 250 -18.28 -2.57 2.82
CA VAL A 250 -16.85 -2.50 2.48
C VAL A 250 -16.14 -1.71 3.56
N THR A 251 -15.44 -2.42 4.44
CA THR A 251 -14.67 -1.84 5.54
C THR A 251 -13.21 -1.69 5.12
N ALA A 252 -12.72 -0.46 5.08
CA ALA A 252 -11.36 -0.09 4.75
C ALA A 252 -10.57 0.28 6.01
N ILE A 253 -9.54 -0.49 6.35
CA ILE A 253 -8.72 -0.31 7.55
C ILE A 253 -7.33 0.22 7.16
N GLY A 254 -6.84 1.19 7.92
CA GLY A 254 -5.57 1.84 7.66
C GLY A 254 -5.62 2.75 6.43
N LYS A 255 -4.71 2.59 5.48
CA LYS A 255 -4.59 3.44 4.29
C LYS A 255 -5.53 3.07 3.13
N ILE A 256 -6.29 1.98 3.21
CA ILE A 256 -7.13 1.51 2.09
C ILE A 256 -8.05 2.60 1.56
N SER A 257 -8.77 3.32 2.44
CA SER A 257 -9.66 4.40 2.00
C SER A 257 -8.91 5.50 1.22
N ASP A 258 -7.68 5.81 1.60
CA ASP A 258 -6.90 6.87 0.96
C ASP A 258 -6.32 6.40 -0.39
N ILE A 259 -5.93 5.11 -0.51
CA ILE A 259 -5.45 4.49 -1.75
C ILE A 259 -6.53 4.48 -2.84
N TYR A 260 -7.78 4.26 -2.45
CA TYR A 260 -8.93 4.28 -3.36
C TYR A 260 -9.67 5.62 -3.40
N ALA A 261 -9.09 6.69 -2.82
CA ALA A 261 -9.74 8.02 -2.72
C ALA A 261 -11.18 7.95 -2.16
N GLY A 262 -11.46 7.01 -1.27
CA GLY A 262 -12.78 6.75 -0.69
C GLY A 262 -13.77 6.01 -1.60
N SER A 263 -13.39 5.71 -2.85
CA SER A 263 -14.28 5.02 -3.80
C SER A 263 -14.62 3.61 -3.31
N GLY A 264 -15.88 3.23 -3.39
CA GLY A 264 -16.37 1.92 -2.99
C GLY A 264 -16.38 1.66 -1.47
N VAL A 265 -15.79 2.52 -0.65
CA VAL A 265 -15.74 2.35 0.81
C VAL A 265 -17.07 2.73 1.45
N THR A 266 -17.59 1.86 2.34
CA THR A 266 -18.79 2.14 3.15
C THR A 266 -18.44 2.47 4.60
N ARG A 267 -17.30 1.96 5.10
CA ARG A 267 -16.80 2.19 6.46
C ARG A 267 -15.28 2.38 6.45
N LYS A 268 -14.82 3.55 6.89
CA LYS A 268 -13.39 3.85 7.08
C LYS A 268 -13.02 3.65 8.55
N VAL A 269 -11.95 2.89 8.79
CA VAL A 269 -11.39 2.64 10.13
C VAL A 269 -9.94 3.11 10.13
N LEU A 270 -9.66 4.14 10.92
CA LEU A 270 -8.30 4.64 11.08
C LEU A 270 -7.54 3.72 12.04
N ALA A 271 -6.37 3.29 11.62
CA ALA A 271 -5.43 2.52 12.41
C ALA A 271 -4.01 2.74 11.86
N SER A 272 -3.01 2.67 12.72
CA SER A 272 -1.61 2.80 12.36
C SER A 272 -0.73 1.97 13.31
N GLY A 273 0.33 1.38 12.76
CA GLY A 273 1.13 0.41 13.49
C GLY A 273 0.53 -1.00 13.43
N LEU A 274 1.43 -1.97 13.31
CA LEU A 274 1.07 -3.37 13.04
C LEU A 274 0.09 -3.95 14.06
N GLU A 275 0.22 -3.58 15.34
CA GLU A 275 -0.64 -4.04 16.42
C GLU A 275 -2.08 -3.50 16.27
N GLU A 276 -2.25 -2.18 16.12
CA GLU A 276 -3.57 -1.57 16.00
C GLU A 276 -4.27 -2.00 14.71
N LEU A 277 -3.53 -2.15 13.60
CA LEU A 277 -4.07 -2.67 12.34
C LEU A 277 -4.64 -4.09 12.52
N TRP A 278 -3.95 -4.96 13.25
CA TRP A 278 -4.44 -6.30 13.57
C TRP A 278 -5.68 -6.25 14.47
N ASP A 279 -5.63 -5.47 15.56
CA ASP A 279 -6.74 -5.36 16.51
C ASP A 279 -8.01 -4.88 15.80
N LYS A 280 -7.88 -3.84 14.96
CA LYS A 280 -9.01 -3.34 14.18
C LYS A 280 -9.48 -4.33 13.11
N THR A 281 -8.59 -5.11 12.52
CA THR A 281 -8.97 -6.17 11.59
C THR A 281 -9.83 -7.22 12.27
N LEU A 282 -9.41 -7.72 13.43
CA LEU A 282 -10.16 -8.72 14.20
C LEU A 282 -11.52 -8.16 14.66
N GLU A 283 -11.54 -6.93 15.17
CA GLU A 283 -12.77 -6.23 15.58
C GLU A 283 -13.77 -6.11 14.42
N GLU A 284 -13.33 -5.66 13.26
CA GLU A 284 -14.19 -5.44 12.09
C GLU A 284 -14.65 -6.77 11.46
N VAL A 285 -13.82 -7.81 11.45
CA VAL A 285 -14.25 -9.16 11.01
C VAL A 285 -15.30 -9.75 11.94
N GLN A 286 -15.12 -9.56 13.26
CA GLN A 286 -16.11 -10.02 14.25
C GLN A 286 -17.43 -9.26 14.13
N ASN A 287 -17.38 -7.95 13.92
CA ASN A 287 -18.56 -7.07 13.94
C ASN A 287 -19.28 -6.98 12.59
N LEU A 288 -18.67 -7.43 11.49
CA LEU A 288 -19.32 -7.43 10.18
C LEU A 288 -20.53 -8.38 10.18
N ASN A 289 -21.73 -7.80 10.10
CA ASN A 289 -22.98 -8.51 10.00
C ASN A 289 -23.48 -8.50 8.55
N GLY A 290 -23.52 -9.66 7.92
CA GLY A 290 -23.94 -9.80 6.53
C GLY A 290 -22.79 -10.13 5.58
N ASP A 291 -23.04 -9.95 4.29
CA ASP A 291 -22.04 -10.12 3.25
C ASP A 291 -21.20 -8.86 3.13
N GLY A 292 -19.88 -9.01 2.97
CA GLY A 292 -19.02 -7.84 2.85
C GLY A 292 -17.53 -8.14 2.71
N ILE A 293 -16.78 -7.05 2.57
CA ILE A 293 -15.33 -7.05 2.43
C ILE A 293 -14.72 -6.32 3.63
N VAL A 294 -13.73 -6.94 4.26
CA VAL A 294 -12.84 -6.28 5.22
C VAL A 294 -11.46 -6.23 4.59
N PHE A 295 -10.94 -5.04 4.37
CA PHE A 295 -9.68 -4.84 3.69
C PHE A 295 -8.71 -4.03 4.56
N THR A 296 -7.59 -4.63 4.94
CA THR A 296 -6.56 -4.02 5.78
C THR A 296 -5.25 -3.90 5.01
N ASN A 297 -4.65 -2.71 5.04
CA ASN A 297 -3.29 -2.49 4.58
C ASN A 297 -2.33 -2.43 5.78
N PHE A 298 -1.46 -3.42 5.91
CA PHE A 298 -0.38 -3.48 6.89
C PHE A 298 0.83 -2.70 6.36
N VAL A 299 0.70 -1.39 6.34
CA VAL A 299 1.62 -0.44 5.71
C VAL A 299 3.01 -0.37 6.35
N ASP A 300 3.17 -0.89 7.58
CA ASP A 300 4.47 -0.83 8.28
C ASP A 300 5.55 -1.61 7.54
N PHE A 301 5.20 -2.70 6.84
CA PHE A 301 6.13 -3.48 6.04
C PHE A 301 6.83 -2.61 4.99
N ASP A 302 6.09 -1.76 4.32
CA ASP A 302 6.64 -0.80 3.37
C ASP A 302 7.30 0.39 4.07
N MET A 303 6.51 1.15 4.83
CA MET A 303 6.89 2.46 5.33
C MET A 303 7.99 2.41 6.39
N MET A 304 7.94 1.41 7.29
CA MET A 304 8.88 1.33 8.41
C MET A 304 10.11 0.53 8.09
N TRP A 305 10.01 -0.50 7.21
CA TRP A 305 11.09 -1.45 7.01
C TRP A 305 11.56 -1.56 5.55
N GLY A 306 10.66 -1.62 4.58
CA GLY A 306 10.99 -1.70 3.16
C GLY A 306 11.82 -0.50 2.68
N HIS A 307 11.23 0.68 2.68
CA HIS A 307 11.91 1.93 2.29
C HIS A 307 13.12 2.30 3.14
N ARG A 308 13.14 1.86 4.39
CA ARG A 308 14.26 2.13 5.32
C ARG A 308 15.36 1.08 5.27
N ARG A 309 15.19 0.04 4.45
CA ARG A 309 16.14 -1.07 4.32
C ARG A 309 16.45 -1.76 5.66
N ASP A 310 15.42 -1.87 6.52
CA ASP A 310 15.51 -2.51 7.83
C ASP A 310 15.11 -3.99 7.75
N VAL A 311 16.06 -4.83 7.40
CA VAL A 311 15.89 -6.30 7.33
C VAL A 311 15.39 -6.88 8.66
N LYS A 312 15.94 -6.39 9.77
CA LYS A 312 15.60 -6.89 11.11
C LYS A 312 14.16 -6.55 11.47
N GLY A 313 13.79 -5.28 11.34
CA GLY A 313 12.42 -4.82 11.63
C GLY A 313 11.40 -5.54 10.74
N TYR A 314 11.72 -5.73 9.47
CA TYR A 314 10.85 -6.43 8.53
C TYR A 314 10.63 -7.90 8.96
N ALA A 315 11.70 -8.63 9.28
CA ALA A 315 11.62 -10.02 9.77
C ALA A 315 10.80 -10.14 11.06
N GLU A 316 11.05 -9.26 12.03
CA GLU A 316 10.31 -9.23 13.30
C GLU A 316 8.84 -8.89 13.10
N GLY A 317 8.52 -7.97 12.17
CA GLY A 317 7.17 -7.65 11.74
C GLY A 317 6.44 -8.83 11.10
N LEU A 318 7.12 -9.57 10.21
CA LEU A 318 6.57 -10.79 9.60
C LEU A 318 6.27 -11.86 10.67
N MET A 319 7.16 -12.07 11.61
CA MET A 319 6.94 -13.02 12.71
C MET A 319 5.82 -12.55 13.65
N TYR A 320 5.64 -11.25 13.85
CA TYR A 320 4.51 -10.72 14.60
C TYR A 320 3.21 -10.98 13.85
N PHE A 321 3.15 -10.67 12.55
CA PHE A 321 1.99 -10.93 11.70
C PHE A 321 1.60 -12.41 11.73
N ASP A 322 2.57 -13.30 11.55
CA ASP A 322 2.37 -14.75 11.57
C ASP A 322 1.76 -15.24 12.89
N ARG A 323 2.25 -14.72 14.02
CA ARG A 323 1.74 -15.09 15.36
C ARG A 323 0.29 -14.69 15.58
N ARG A 324 -0.19 -13.61 14.93
CA ARG A 324 -1.56 -13.10 15.05
C ARG A 324 -2.59 -13.85 14.16
N LEU A 325 -2.11 -14.50 13.09
CA LEU A 325 -3.00 -15.19 12.14
C LEU A 325 -4.00 -16.17 12.77
N PRO A 326 -3.63 -17.02 13.73
CA PRO A 326 -4.57 -17.95 14.36
C PRO A 326 -5.74 -17.26 15.07
N GLU A 327 -5.62 -16.00 15.47
CA GLU A 327 -6.68 -15.24 16.15
C GLU A 327 -7.88 -14.97 15.21
N LEU A 328 -7.64 -14.98 13.89
CA LEU A 328 -8.67 -14.76 12.89
C LEU A 328 -9.57 -15.98 12.69
N GLU A 329 -9.03 -17.21 12.82
CA GLU A 329 -9.77 -18.43 12.50
C GLU A 329 -11.10 -18.61 13.24
N PRO A 330 -11.20 -18.36 14.57
CA PRO A 330 -12.46 -18.51 15.29
C PRO A 330 -13.53 -17.51 14.86
N LEU A 331 -13.14 -16.40 14.24
CA LEU A 331 -14.06 -15.35 13.77
C LEU A 331 -14.66 -15.65 12.38
N LEU A 332 -14.12 -16.66 11.68
CA LEU A 332 -14.57 -17.03 10.34
C LEU A 332 -15.79 -17.94 10.37
N GLY A 333 -16.78 -17.57 9.56
CA GLY A 333 -17.92 -18.44 9.24
C GLY A 333 -17.57 -19.50 8.18
N GLU A 334 -18.54 -20.36 7.88
CA GLU A 334 -18.37 -21.46 6.92
C GLU A 334 -18.03 -21.00 5.50
N ASP A 335 -18.61 -19.89 5.07
CA ASP A 335 -18.47 -19.37 3.71
C ASP A 335 -17.44 -18.22 3.62
N ASP A 336 -16.79 -17.85 4.72
CA ASP A 336 -15.79 -16.78 4.72
C ASP A 336 -14.50 -17.23 4.04
N VAL A 337 -13.84 -16.28 3.38
CA VAL A 337 -12.52 -16.46 2.77
C VAL A 337 -11.58 -15.35 3.19
N VAL A 338 -10.33 -15.71 3.40
CA VAL A 338 -9.26 -14.76 3.74
C VAL A 338 -8.22 -14.83 2.64
N PHE A 339 -7.83 -13.67 2.13
CA PHE A 339 -6.70 -13.51 1.22
C PHE A 339 -5.55 -12.85 1.97
N ILE A 340 -4.35 -13.44 1.85
CA ILE A 340 -3.09 -12.81 2.25
C ILE A 340 -2.31 -12.57 0.97
N THR A 341 -1.92 -11.32 0.73
CA THR A 341 -1.22 -10.92 -0.47
C THR A 341 -0.38 -9.65 -0.23
N ALA A 342 0.28 -9.16 -1.25
CA ALA A 342 0.96 -7.89 -1.28
C ALA A 342 0.61 -7.12 -2.56
N ASP A 343 1.02 -5.88 -2.65
CA ASP A 343 0.79 -4.99 -3.79
C ASP A 343 2.02 -4.80 -4.68
N HIS A 344 3.22 -4.93 -4.13
CA HIS A 344 4.52 -4.89 -4.82
C HIS A 344 5.61 -5.50 -3.92
N GLY A 345 6.87 -5.38 -4.30
CA GLY A 345 8.03 -5.66 -3.46
C GLY A 345 8.68 -4.38 -2.94
N CYS A 346 9.47 -4.48 -1.88
CA CYS A 346 10.40 -3.46 -1.42
C CYS A 346 11.54 -4.14 -0.65
N ASP A 347 12.41 -4.81 -1.40
CA ASP A 347 13.48 -5.64 -0.86
C ASP A 347 14.46 -4.81 0.00
N PRO A 348 14.53 -5.07 1.31
CA PRO A 348 15.33 -4.24 2.21
C PRO A 348 16.84 -4.44 2.04
N THR A 349 17.27 -5.39 1.20
CA THR A 349 18.69 -5.61 0.85
C THR A 349 19.05 -5.01 -0.50
N TYR A 350 18.05 -4.54 -1.28
CA TYR A 350 18.26 -4.00 -2.61
C TYR A 350 18.74 -2.54 -2.56
N PRO A 351 19.58 -2.08 -3.52
CA PRO A 351 20.07 -0.71 -3.55
C PRO A 351 18.96 0.34 -3.63
N GLY A 352 19.23 1.53 -3.12
CA GLY A 352 18.28 2.65 -3.10
C GLY A 352 17.21 2.49 -2.01
N SER A 353 16.08 3.15 -2.18
CA SER A 353 14.95 3.13 -1.24
C SER A 353 13.60 2.96 -1.94
N ASP A 354 13.62 2.64 -3.24
CA ASP A 354 12.40 2.50 -4.04
C ASP A 354 11.79 1.10 -3.92
N HIS A 355 10.55 0.97 -4.35
CA HIS A 355 9.87 -0.32 -4.49
C HIS A 355 10.58 -1.21 -5.50
N THR A 356 10.38 -2.52 -5.41
CA THR A 356 10.95 -3.50 -6.34
C THR A 356 9.84 -4.27 -7.07
N ARG A 357 10.03 -4.43 -8.39
CA ARG A 357 9.12 -5.19 -9.25
C ARG A 357 9.27 -6.67 -9.00
N GLU A 358 8.33 -7.25 -8.27
CA GLU A 358 8.33 -8.65 -7.85
C GLU A 358 6.98 -9.31 -8.09
N CYS A 359 6.94 -10.64 -8.17
CA CYS A 359 5.70 -11.34 -7.91
C CYS A 359 5.30 -11.17 -6.45
N VAL A 360 4.01 -11.25 -6.18
CA VAL A 360 3.48 -11.23 -4.81
C VAL A 360 2.82 -12.58 -4.47
N PRO A 361 2.77 -12.97 -3.19
CA PRO A 361 2.08 -14.18 -2.78
C PRO A 361 0.57 -14.03 -2.93
N VAL A 362 -0.12 -15.12 -3.19
CA VAL A 362 -1.56 -15.23 -2.97
C VAL A 362 -1.84 -16.49 -2.16
N LEU A 363 -2.33 -16.29 -0.94
CA LEU A 363 -2.76 -17.34 -0.04
C LEU A 363 -4.24 -17.10 0.25
N MET A 364 -5.11 -18.04 -0.13
CA MET A 364 -6.54 -17.94 0.16
C MET A 364 -6.96 -19.11 1.03
N PHE A 365 -7.47 -18.85 2.23
CA PHE A 365 -7.92 -19.90 3.13
C PHE A 365 -9.32 -19.63 3.70
N GLY A 366 -9.94 -20.69 4.22
CA GLY A 366 -11.27 -20.65 4.80
C GLY A 366 -11.80 -22.07 5.05
N ARG A 367 -12.90 -22.19 5.79
CA ARG A 367 -13.42 -23.51 6.21
C ARG A 367 -13.80 -24.43 5.05
N LYS A 368 -14.28 -23.87 3.94
CA LYS A 368 -14.67 -24.60 2.71
C LYS A 368 -13.65 -24.49 1.58
N VAL A 369 -12.52 -23.83 1.79
CA VAL A 369 -11.48 -23.70 0.76
C VAL A 369 -10.72 -25.04 0.63
N PRO A 370 -10.65 -25.65 -0.57
CA PRO A 370 -9.86 -26.86 -0.76
C PRO A 370 -8.36 -26.52 -0.79
N ALA A 371 -7.54 -27.48 -0.37
CA ALA A 371 -6.08 -27.37 -0.56
C ALA A 371 -5.74 -27.45 -2.06
N GLN A 372 -5.05 -26.44 -2.60
CA GLN A 372 -4.72 -26.39 -4.01
C GLN A 372 -3.51 -25.48 -4.29
N ASN A 373 -2.58 -25.96 -5.09
CA ASN A 373 -1.62 -25.10 -5.77
C ASN A 373 -2.30 -24.47 -6.99
N ILE A 374 -2.52 -23.14 -6.97
CA ILE A 374 -3.16 -22.40 -8.07
C ILE A 374 -2.13 -21.88 -9.09
N GLY A 375 -0.86 -22.20 -8.88
CA GLY A 375 0.20 -21.87 -9.80
C GLY A 375 0.59 -20.40 -9.84
N ARG A 376 1.27 -20.03 -10.93
CA ARG A 376 1.67 -18.66 -11.22
C ARG A 376 0.54 -17.95 -11.98
N ARG A 377 -0.04 -16.95 -11.35
CA ARG A 377 -1.15 -16.15 -11.88
C ARG A 377 -0.61 -14.99 -12.70
N LYS A 378 -1.34 -14.60 -13.74
CA LYS A 378 -0.88 -13.58 -14.70
C LYS A 378 -1.16 -12.14 -14.27
N THR A 379 -2.00 -11.94 -13.27
CA THR A 379 -2.41 -10.62 -12.81
C THR A 379 -2.91 -10.67 -11.37
N TYR A 380 -2.76 -9.59 -10.64
CA TYR A 380 -3.37 -9.41 -9.30
C TYR A 380 -4.90 -9.33 -9.37
N ALA A 381 -5.47 -8.97 -10.53
CA ALA A 381 -6.91 -8.88 -10.74
C ALA A 381 -7.66 -10.22 -10.54
N ASP A 382 -6.95 -11.34 -10.47
CA ASP A 382 -7.52 -12.64 -10.14
C ASP A 382 -8.20 -12.65 -8.76
N ILE A 383 -7.72 -11.81 -7.81
CA ILE A 383 -8.37 -11.64 -6.50
C ILE A 383 -9.74 -10.97 -6.67
N ALA A 384 -9.81 -9.87 -7.44
CA ALA A 384 -11.09 -9.20 -7.72
C ALA A 384 -12.10 -10.14 -8.41
N GLU A 385 -11.64 -10.93 -9.38
CA GLU A 385 -12.48 -11.92 -10.06
C GLU A 385 -12.98 -13.00 -9.10
N THR A 386 -12.12 -13.46 -8.19
CA THR A 386 -12.50 -14.46 -7.18
C THR A 386 -13.55 -13.90 -6.20
N ILE A 387 -13.38 -12.65 -5.77
CA ILE A 387 -14.34 -11.96 -4.90
C ILE A 387 -15.65 -11.69 -5.66
N ALA A 388 -15.57 -11.27 -6.92
CA ALA A 388 -16.75 -11.06 -7.75
C ALA A 388 -17.54 -12.33 -7.93
N ALA A 389 -16.89 -13.46 -8.25
CA ALA A 389 -17.52 -14.76 -8.36
C ALA A 389 -18.17 -15.20 -7.03
N LYS A 390 -17.48 -14.97 -5.91
CA LYS A 390 -17.98 -15.32 -4.57
C LYS A 390 -19.29 -14.64 -4.21
N PHE A 391 -19.42 -13.35 -4.55
CA PHE A 391 -20.62 -12.55 -4.24
C PHE A 391 -21.61 -12.43 -5.40
N GLY A 392 -21.39 -13.14 -6.52
CA GLY A 392 -22.25 -13.05 -7.69
C GLY A 392 -22.25 -11.67 -8.36
N LEU A 393 -21.14 -10.95 -8.27
CA LEU A 393 -20.95 -9.64 -8.90
C LEU A 393 -20.47 -9.80 -10.35
N GLU A 394 -20.70 -8.78 -11.19
CA GLU A 394 -20.20 -8.74 -12.55
C GLU A 394 -18.67 -8.91 -12.60
N PRO A 395 -18.13 -9.80 -13.42
CA PRO A 395 -16.69 -10.00 -13.57
C PRO A 395 -16.02 -8.77 -14.18
N PHE A 396 -14.70 -8.70 -14.07
CA PHE A 396 -13.89 -7.65 -14.69
C PHE A 396 -13.41 -8.04 -16.10
N GLY A 397 -13.32 -9.35 -16.38
CA GLY A 397 -12.82 -9.88 -17.64
C GLY A 397 -11.31 -9.68 -17.85
N ILE A 398 -10.57 -9.42 -16.80
CA ILE A 398 -9.12 -9.15 -16.81
C ILE A 398 -8.34 -10.32 -16.23
N GLY A 399 -8.82 -10.86 -15.13
CA GLY A 399 -8.26 -12.00 -14.42
C GLY A 399 -9.07 -13.28 -14.61
N THR A 400 -8.78 -14.24 -13.77
CA THR A 400 -9.50 -15.52 -13.69
C THR A 400 -9.69 -15.89 -12.23
N ALA A 401 -10.93 -16.08 -11.82
CA ALA A 401 -11.25 -16.56 -10.47
C ALA A 401 -10.61 -17.92 -10.17
N PHE A 402 -10.26 -18.16 -8.92
CA PHE A 402 -9.61 -19.40 -8.47
C PHE A 402 -10.25 -19.97 -7.19
#